data_69f81f60f4543bc5269dfcd2594602f7
#
_entry.id   69f81f60f4543bc5269dfcd2594602f7
#
_cell.length_a   1.000
_cell.length_b   1.000
_cell.length_c   1.000
_cell.angle_alpha   90.00
_cell.angle_beta   90.00
_cell.angle_gamma   90.00
#
_symmetry.space_group_name_H-M   'P 1'
#
loop_
_entity.id
_entity.type
_entity.pdbx_description
1 polymer ?
#
loop_
_entity_poly.entity_id
_entity_poly.type
_entity_poly.pdbx_seq_one_letter_code
_entity_poly.pdbx_strand_id
1 'polypeptide(L)'
;MKISVITPVYNGEKYIRRTVESILSQKGDFELEYIVCDGKSTDSTLQILEEYKDRCIIVSRKDGSPQAAINSGMEMATGEIGCWLNADDIFEPGTLQTVVETFRRHPDCQWLYGRCRIIDEHDREIRKPITLYKNLLGYFYSRNVLLSENFINQPSTFWKMDLWRRVDHLNSKYKAAWDYELWMNMANKARPIHVRKLLASFRRHSESISQNNFDKQFNEELEIAGKYGNAVTAFLHWVNARKIVWIYKLLAIFADRNKKS
;
A
#
# COMPACT_ATOMS: atom_id res chain seq x y z
N MET A 1 15.18 1.19 -16.59
CA MET A 1 14.10 1.99 -15.98
C MET A 1 14.50 2.30 -14.54
N LYS A 2 14.24 3.53 -14.11
CA LYS A 2 14.49 3.96 -12.74
C LYS A 2 13.20 3.87 -11.94
N ILE A 3 13.26 3.27 -10.74
CA ILE A 3 12.13 3.16 -9.81
C ILE A 3 12.42 4.00 -8.57
N SER A 4 11.51 4.89 -8.21
CA SER A 4 11.54 5.62 -6.95
C SER A 4 10.60 4.96 -5.95
N VAL A 5 11.16 4.52 -4.83
CA VAL A 5 10.42 3.97 -3.70
C VAL A 5 10.43 4.99 -2.57
N ILE A 6 9.26 5.35 -2.06
CA ILE A 6 9.12 6.28 -0.94
C ILE A 6 8.74 5.50 0.32
N THR A 7 9.38 5.77 1.45
CA THR A 7 8.95 5.23 2.75
C THR A 7 8.67 6.38 3.71
N PRO A 8 7.40 6.66 4.03
CA PRO A 8 7.07 7.56 5.13
C PRO A 8 7.30 6.83 6.45
N VAL A 9 7.93 7.50 7.42
CA VAL A 9 8.15 6.91 8.75
C VAL A 9 8.01 7.96 9.85
N TYR A 10 7.41 7.57 10.97
CA TYR A 10 7.40 8.29 12.22
C TYR A 10 7.38 7.28 13.36
N ASN A 11 8.43 7.27 14.19
CA ASN A 11 8.64 6.32 15.28
C ASN A 11 8.47 4.86 14.83
N GLY A 12 9.29 4.46 13.84
CA GLY A 12 9.23 3.14 13.20
C GLY A 12 10.35 2.20 13.60
N GLU A 13 11.07 2.42 14.70
CA GLU A 13 12.27 1.66 15.09
C GLU A 13 12.08 0.14 15.06
N LYS A 14 10.85 -0.33 15.33
CA LYS A 14 10.54 -1.75 15.42
C LYS A 14 10.63 -2.48 14.07
N TYR A 15 10.30 -1.80 12.97
CA TYR A 15 10.15 -2.47 11.66
C TYR A 15 10.96 -1.83 10.54
N ILE A 16 11.37 -0.56 10.66
CA ILE A 16 12.01 0.19 9.56
C ILE A 16 13.22 -0.53 8.98
N ARG A 17 14.03 -1.22 9.78
CA ARG A 17 15.18 -2.00 9.31
C ARG A 17 14.75 -3.06 8.29
N ARG A 18 13.71 -3.84 8.60
CA ARG A 18 13.19 -4.89 7.72
C ARG A 18 12.64 -4.30 6.41
N THR A 19 11.95 -3.18 6.50
CA THR A 19 11.43 -2.47 5.32
C THR A 19 12.58 -2.01 4.42
N VAL A 20 13.56 -1.31 4.97
CA VAL A 20 14.76 -0.83 4.23
C VAL A 20 15.50 -1.99 3.58
N GLU A 21 15.77 -3.06 4.32
CA GLU A 21 16.46 -4.25 3.81
C GLU A 21 15.68 -4.94 2.70
N SER A 22 14.34 -5.02 2.81
CA SER A 22 13.48 -5.60 1.78
C SER A 22 13.53 -4.84 0.45
N ILE A 23 13.74 -3.52 0.51
CA ILE A 23 13.89 -2.64 -0.65
C ILE A 23 15.31 -2.73 -1.22
N LEU A 24 16.32 -2.53 -0.37
CA LEU A 24 17.72 -2.49 -0.77
C LEU A 24 18.30 -3.83 -1.21
N SER A 25 17.67 -4.94 -0.85
CA SER A 25 18.04 -6.29 -1.30
C SER A 25 17.46 -6.66 -2.66
N GLN A 26 16.58 -5.84 -3.23
CA GLN A 26 16.01 -6.11 -4.57
C GLN A 26 17.11 -6.11 -5.63
N LYS A 27 17.08 -7.10 -6.51
CA LYS A 27 18.04 -7.27 -7.60
C LYS A 27 17.32 -7.31 -8.93
N GLY A 28 17.96 -6.79 -9.97
CA GLY A 28 17.42 -6.82 -11.33
C GLY A 28 18.03 -5.76 -12.22
N ASP A 29 17.48 -5.67 -13.44
CA ASP A 29 17.88 -4.69 -14.44
C ASP A 29 17.05 -3.40 -14.30
N PHE A 30 17.31 -2.66 -13.20
CA PHE A 30 16.69 -1.37 -12.90
C PHE A 30 17.64 -0.51 -12.05
N GLU A 31 17.43 0.79 -12.07
CA GLU A 31 18.02 1.73 -11.11
C GLU A 31 17.04 1.95 -9.96
N LEU A 32 17.49 1.82 -8.73
CA LEU A 32 16.70 2.09 -7.54
C LEU A 32 17.01 3.47 -6.97
N GLU A 33 16.00 4.30 -6.83
CA GLU A 33 16.03 5.52 -6.03
C GLU A 33 15.15 5.28 -4.79
N TYR A 34 15.77 5.29 -3.63
CA TYR A 34 15.05 5.06 -2.38
C TYR A 34 15.07 6.31 -1.51
N ILE A 35 13.88 6.83 -1.17
CA ILE A 35 13.68 8.05 -0.40
C ILE A 35 12.90 7.72 0.87
N VAL A 36 13.48 8.00 2.02
CA VAL A 36 12.84 7.85 3.33
C VAL A 36 12.44 9.23 3.85
N CYS A 37 11.15 9.42 4.08
CA CYS A 37 10.57 10.65 4.61
C CYS A 37 10.26 10.46 6.10
N ASP A 38 11.16 10.87 6.97
CA ASP A 38 11.03 10.79 8.42
C ASP A 38 10.29 12.02 8.97
N GLY A 39 9.22 11.79 9.71
CA GLY A 39 8.36 12.81 10.32
C GLY A 39 8.92 13.45 11.60
N LYS A 40 10.26 13.51 11.79
CA LYS A 40 10.94 13.89 13.05
C LYS A 40 10.72 12.85 14.14
N SER A 41 11.09 11.61 13.86
CA SER A 41 11.06 10.52 14.84
C SER A 41 11.87 10.85 16.09
N THR A 42 11.36 10.38 17.22
CA THR A 42 11.94 10.60 18.56
C THR A 42 12.48 9.32 19.21
N ASP A 43 12.26 8.18 18.55
CA ASP A 43 12.79 6.86 18.88
C ASP A 43 14.13 6.59 18.13
N SER A 44 14.57 5.34 18.06
CA SER A 44 15.82 4.96 17.38
C SER A 44 15.71 4.92 15.85
N THR A 45 14.60 5.36 15.24
CA THR A 45 14.37 5.32 13.78
C THR A 45 15.50 5.97 13.00
N LEU A 46 15.86 7.22 13.35
CA LEU A 46 16.93 7.95 12.63
C LEU A 46 18.29 7.30 12.83
N GLN A 47 18.58 6.74 14.01
CA GLN A 47 19.83 6.01 14.26
C GLN A 47 19.92 4.77 13.37
N ILE A 48 18.83 4.03 13.20
CA ILE A 48 18.77 2.87 12.30
C ILE A 48 18.97 3.31 10.85
N LEU A 49 18.31 4.38 10.42
CA LEU A 49 18.41 4.88 9.04
C LEU A 49 19.81 5.39 8.68
N GLU A 50 20.57 5.93 9.64
CA GLU A 50 21.94 6.39 9.41
C GLU A 50 22.87 5.28 8.92
N GLU A 51 22.58 4.01 9.26
CA GLU A 51 23.33 2.85 8.75
C GLU A 51 23.17 2.66 7.22
N TYR A 52 22.18 3.29 6.61
CA TYR A 52 21.83 3.15 5.19
C TYR A 52 21.99 4.46 4.39
N LYS A 53 22.57 5.53 4.97
CA LYS A 53 22.64 6.86 4.36
C LYS A 53 23.33 6.91 2.99
N ASP A 54 24.26 6.01 2.73
CA ASP A 54 24.96 5.92 1.44
C ASP A 54 24.14 5.20 0.37
N ARG A 55 22.98 4.64 0.72
CA ARG A 55 22.13 3.81 -0.14
C ARG A 55 20.70 4.34 -0.28
N CYS A 56 20.30 5.33 0.49
CA CYS A 56 19.00 5.96 0.42
C CYS A 56 19.09 7.46 0.77
N ILE A 57 18.14 8.21 0.25
CA ILE A 57 17.98 9.64 0.57
C ILE A 57 17.10 9.72 1.83
N ILE A 58 17.61 10.28 2.91
CA ILE A 58 16.88 10.45 4.16
C ILE A 58 16.52 11.92 4.32
N VAL A 59 15.20 12.19 4.40
CA VAL A 59 14.66 13.53 4.63
C VAL A 59 13.91 13.54 5.95
N SER A 60 14.44 14.21 6.96
CA SER A 60 13.80 14.29 8.28
C SER A 60 13.23 15.69 8.51
N ARG A 61 11.90 15.79 8.39
CA ARG A 61 11.15 17.03 8.63
C ARG A 61 9.74 16.73 9.11
N LYS A 62 9.08 17.70 9.73
CA LYS A 62 7.71 17.54 10.21
C LYS A 62 6.73 17.82 9.07
N ASP A 63 6.24 16.79 8.41
CA ASP A 63 5.28 16.90 7.31
C ASP A 63 3.81 16.99 7.76
N GLY A 64 3.52 16.67 9.01
CA GLY A 64 2.19 16.77 9.61
C GLY A 64 1.26 15.59 9.33
N SER A 65 1.52 14.79 8.31
CA SER A 65 0.79 13.55 8.03
C SER A 65 1.60 12.60 7.12
N PRO A 66 1.31 11.28 7.15
CA PRO A 66 1.94 10.33 6.23
C PRO A 66 1.70 10.67 4.75
N GLN A 67 0.50 11.17 4.41
CA GLN A 67 0.18 11.60 3.05
C GLN A 67 1.06 12.75 2.57
N ALA A 68 1.29 13.74 3.44
CA ALA A 68 2.17 14.86 3.10
C ALA A 68 3.62 14.40 2.93
N ALA A 69 4.09 13.48 3.76
CA ALA A 69 5.41 12.88 3.64
C ALA A 69 5.58 12.11 2.31
N ILE A 70 4.57 11.31 1.93
CA ILE A 70 4.56 10.58 0.65
C ILE A 70 4.55 11.56 -0.53
N ASN A 71 3.64 12.54 -0.54
CA ASN A 71 3.55 13.54 -1.61
C ASN A 71 4.90 14.25 -1.80
N SER A 72 5.50 14.68 -0.70
CA SER A 72 6.80 15.33 -0.68
C SER A 72 7.93 14.43 -1.21
N GLY A 73 7.95 13.16 -0.84
CA GLY A 73 8.89 12.18 -1.38
C GLY A 73 8.69 11.97 -2.88
N MET A 74 7.44 11.93 -3.35
CA MET A 74 7.10 11.81 -4.78
C MET A 74 7.48 13.05 -5.59
N GLU A 75 7.44 14.25 -5.00
CA GLU A 75 7.92 15.49 -5.64
C GLU A 75 9.45 15.46 -5.85
N MET A 76 10.19 14.81 -4.96
CA MET A 76 11.64 14.65 -5.07
C MET A 76 12.03 13.51 -6.03
N ALA A 77 11.12 12.59 -6.29
CA ALA A 77 11.37 11.38 -7.07
C ALA A 77 11.68 11.69 -8.54
N THR A 78 12.77 11.10 -9.04
CA THR A 78 13.24 11.27 -10.42
C THR A 78 13.03 10.01 -11.28
N GLY A 79 12.50 8.94 -10.70
CA GLY A 79 12.23 7.69 -11.41
C GLY A 79 11.13 7.78 -12.45
N GLU A 80 11.13 6.85 -13.39
CA GLU A 80 10.04 6.65 -14.36
C GLU A 80 8.82 5.97 -13.69
N ILE A 81 9.10 5.12 -12.69
CA ILE A 81 8.10 4.36 -11.92
C ILE A 81 8.15 4.84 -10.47
N GLY A 82 6.98 5.02 -9.86
CA GLY A 82 6.84 5.37 -8.46
C GLY A 82 6.01 4.35 -7.69
N CYS A 83 6.29 4.26 -6.40
CA CYS A 83 5.47 3.58 -5.39
C CYS A 83 5.84 4.10 -4.00
N TRP A 84 5.01 3.82 -3.00
CA TRP A 84 5.46 3.92 -1.62
C TRP A 84 5.31 2.58 -0.90
N LEU A 85 6.15 2.36 0.09
CA LEU A 85 6.07 1.24 1.01
C LEU A 85 6.12 1.79 2.43
N ASN A 86 5.11 1.49 3.24
CA ASN A 86 5.09 1.94 4.63
C ASN A 86 6.24 1.33 5.43
N ALA A 87 6.64 1.98 6.51
CA ALA A 87 7.80 1.62 7.32
C ALA A 87 7.69 0.28 8.08
N ASP A 88 6.55 -0.38 8.01
CA ASP A 88 6.22 -1.66 8.62
C ASP A 88 5.97 -2.78 7.59
N ASP A 89 5.85 -2.45 6.31
CA ASP A 89 5.62 -3.40 5.20
C ASP A 89 6.94 -3.86 4.56
N ILE A 90 6.89 -4.94 3.79
CA ILE A 90 8.07 -5.47 3.08
C ILE A 90 7.75 -5.85 1.64
N PHE A 91 8.71 -5.63 0.74
CA PHE A 91 8.68 -6.21 -0.61
C PHE A 91 9.12 -7.67 -0.57
N GLU A 92 8.48 -8.49 -1.39
CA GLU A 92 8.93 -9.86 -1.64
C GLU A 92 10.14 -9.88 -2.57
N PRO A 93 10.97 -10.91 -2.53
CA PRO A 93 12.12 -11.03 -3.43
C PRO A 93 11.72 -10.97 -4.90
N GLY A 94 12.42 -10.14 -5.70
CA GLY A 94 12.18 -9.98 -7.13
C GLY A 94 10.98 -9.10 -7.50
N THR A 95 10.40 -8.38 -6.55
CA THR A 95 9.27 -7.48 -6.78
C THR A 95 9.61 -6.39 -7.81
N LEU A 96 10.68 -5.63 -7.59
CA LEU A 96 11.03 -4.51 -8.48
C LEU A 96 11.39 -4.99 -9.89
N GLN A 97 12.08 -6.13 -10.03
CA GLN A 97 12.34 -6.73 -11.33
C GLN A 97 11.03 -7.11 -12.05
N THR A 98 10.09 -7.72 -11.34
CA THR A 98 8.77 -8.08 -11.90
C THR A 98 8.01 -6.85 -12.37
N VAL A 99 8.06 -5.75 -11.62
CA VAL A 99 7.42 -4.47 -11.96
C VAL A 99 8.01 -3.90 -13.25
N VAL A 100 9.33 -3.81 -13.35
CA VAL A 100 10.03 -3.31 -14.53
C VAL A 100 9.72 -4.16 -15.77
N GLU A 101 9.81 -5.48 -15.65
CA GLU A 101 9.47 -6.39 -16.75
C GLU A 101 8.02 -6.21 -17.22
N THR A 102 7.09 -5.96 -16.28
CA THR A 102 5.69 -5.74 -16.63
C THR A 102 5.51 -4.44 -17.43
N PHE A 103 6.10 -3.33 -16.98
CA PHE A 103 6.03 -2.07 -17.71
C PHE A 103 6.75 -2.12 -19.07
N ARG A 104 7.89 -2.84 -19.18
CA ARG A 104 8.58 -3.06 -20.45
C ARG A 104 7.73 -3.88 -21.43
N ARG A 105 7.07 -4.92 -20.95
CA ARG A 105 6.22 -5.82 -21.74
C ARG A 105 4.91 -5.18 -22.17
N HIS A 106 4.45 -4.19 -21.40
CA HIS A 106 3.20 -3.46 -21.63
C HIS A 106 3.46 -1.93 -21.60
N PRO A 107 4.01 -1.34 -22.67
CA PRO A 107 4.39 0.08 -22.71
C PRO A 107 3.24 1.05 -22.42
N ASP A 108 2.00 0.68 -22.77
CA ASP A 108 0.79 1.49 -22.55
C ASP A 108 0.27 1.40 -21.10
N CYS A 109 0.77 0.46 -20.32
CA CYS A 109 0.41 0.33 -18.90
C CYS A 109 0.82 1.59 -18.13
N GLN A 110 -0.12 2.19 -17.41
CA GLN A 110 0.12 3.38 -16.60
C GLN A 110 0.31 3.04 -15.13
N TRP A 111 -0.35 1.97 -14.64
CA TRP A 111 -0.20 1.46 -13.30
C TRP A 111 -0.53 -0.02 -13.22
N LEU A 112 0.01 -0.66 -12.22
CA LEU A 112 -0.19 -2.07 -11.95
C LEU A 112 -0.32 -2.33 -10.45
N TYR A 113 -0.93 -3.45 -10.11
CA TYR A 113 -0.93 -3.99 -8.76
C TYR A 113 -0.69 -5.49 -8.80
N GLY A 114 -0.12 -6.01 -7.73
CA GLY A 114 0.14 -7.44 -7.60
C GLY A 114 -0.57 -8.06 -6.42
N ARG A 115 -0.27 -9.34 -6.18
CA ARG A 115 -0.74 -10.02 -4.98
C ARG A 115 0.02 -9.49 -3.75
N CYS A 116 -0.70 -9.43 -2.64
CA CYS A 116 -0.15 -9.08 -1.34
C CYS A 116 -0.64 -10.10 -0.31
N ARG A 117 0.18 -10.47 0.65
CA ARG A 117 -0.23 -11.28 1.81
C ARG A 117 -0.22 -10.44 3.08
N ILE A 118 -0.89 -10.92 4.11
CA ILE A 118 -0.92 -10.26 5.42
C ILE A 118 0.00 -11.04 6.36
N ILE A 119 0.92 -10.34 7.02
CA ILE A 119 1.87 -10.92 7.96
C ILE A 119 1.69 -10.33 9.37
N ASP A 120 2.12 -11.09 10.39
CA ASP A 120 2.19 -10.63 11.78
C ASP A 120 3.54 -9.93 12.09
N GLU A 121 3.76 -9.61 13.35
CA GLU A 121 4.98 -8.97 13.88
C GLU A 121 6.24 -9.83 13.66
N HIS A 122 6.08 -11.14 13.43
CA HIS A 122 7.14 -12.13 13.24
C HIS A 122 7.28 -12.60 11.79
N ASP A 123 6.73 -11.85 10.82
CA ASP A 123 6.72 -12.16 9.37
C ASP A 123 5.92 -13.42 8.99
N ARG A 124 5.13 -13.99 9.90
CA ARG A 124 4.30 -15.17 9.61
C ARG A 124 3.01 -14.74 8.93
N GLU A 125 2.65 -15.46 7.86
CA GLU A 125 1.41 -15.18 7.16
C GLU A 125 0.18 -15.48 8.04
N ILE A 126 -0.69 -14.47 8.17
CA ILE A 126 -1.96 -14.54 8.87
C ILE A 126 -3.11 -14.20 7.92
N ARG A 127 -4.36 -14.51 8.33
CA ARG A 127 -5.58 -14.14 7.60
C ARG A 127 -5.61 -14.60 6.15
N LYS A 128 -5.04 -15.77 5.84
CA LYS A 128 -5.00 -16.37 4.51
C LYS A 128 -6.33 -16.32 3.73
N PRO A 129 -7.52 -16.58 4.34
CA PRO A 129 -8.80 -16.47 3.61
C PRO A 129 -9.06 -15.06 3.05
N ILE A 130 -8.70 -14.01 3.79
CA ILE A 130 -8.85 -12.62 3.36
C ILE A 130 -7.89 -12.31 2.21
N THR A 131 -6.63 -12.72 2.36
CA THR A 131 -5.61 -12.62 1.31
C THR A 131 -6.09 -13.30 0.03
N LEU A 132 -6.59 -14.53 0.12
CA LEU A 132 -7.10 -15.29 -1.02
C LEU A 132 -8.29 -14.58 -1.68
N TYR A 133 -9.24 -14.11 -0.89
CA TYR A 133 -10.41 -13.39 -1.38
C TYR A 133 -10.05 -12.11 -2.14
N LYS A 134 -9.22 -11.23 -1.54
CA LYS A 134 -8.76 -10.00 -2.22
C LYS A 134 -7.97 -10.30 -3.49
N ASN A 135 -7.06 -11.27 -3.45
CA ASN A 135 -6.29 -11.67 -4.61
C ASN A 135 -7.20 -12.25 -5.72
N LEU A 136 -8.27 -12.97 -5.36
CA LEU A 136 -9.26 -13.49 -6.32
C LEU A 136 -10.00 -12.33 -7.00
N LEU A 137 -10.48 -11.35 -6.25
CA LEU A 137 -11.12 -10.15 -6.81
C LEU A 137 -10.18 -9.41 -7.79
N GLY A 138 -8.89 -9.37 -7.46
CA GLY A 138 -7.87 -8.77 -8.32
C GLY A 138 -7.78 -9.38 -9.72
N TYR A 139 -8.09 -10.67 -9.89
CA TYR A 139 -8.12 -11.31 -11.22
C TYR A 139 -9.26 -10.78 -12.10
N PHE A 140 -10.35 -10.34 -11.49
CA PHE A 140 -11.55 -9.88 -12.18
C PHE A 140 -11.68 -8.36 -12.14
N TYR A 141 -10.55 -7.66 -12.28
CA TYR A 141 -10.57 -6.20 -12.22
C TYR A 141 -11.64 -5.62 -13.15
N SER A 142 -12.53 -4.87 -12.55
CA SER A 142 -13.30 -3.83 -13.21
C SER A 142 -13.38 -2.63 -12.27
N ARG A 143 -13.58 -1.43 -12.84
CA ARG A 143 -13.75 -0.22 -12.05
C ARG A 143 -14.95 -0.31 -11.11
N ASN A 144 -16.05 -0.95 -11.56
CA ASN A 144 -17.24 -1.15 -10.73
C ASN A 144 -17.00 -2.13 -9.57
N VAL A 145 -16.19 -3.17 -9.77
CA VAL A 145 -15.78 -4.07 -8.68
C VAL A 145 -14.92 -3.31 -7.68
N LEU A 146 -13.98 -2.48 -8.14
CA LEU A 146 -13.15 -1.66 -7.25
C LEU A 146 -13.99 -0.63 -6.48
N LEU A 147 -15.01 -0.01 -7.11
CA LEU A 147 -15.97 0.86 -6.44
C LEU A 147 -16.81 0.13 -5.39
N SER A 148 -17.11 -1.15 -5.63
CA SER A 148 -17.91 -1.96 -4.70
C SER A 148 -17.10 -2.56 -3.56
N GLU A 149 -15.79 -2.66 -3.69
CA GLU A 149 -14.89 -3.17 -2.66
C GLU A 149 -13.42 -2.79 -2.93
N ASN A 150 -12.75 -2.22 -1.93
CA ASN A 150 -11.32 -1.90 -1.97
C ASN A 150 -10.48 -3.19 -1.82
N PHE A 151 -10.22 -3.86 -2.94
CA PHE A 151 -9.43 -5.10 -2.96
C PHE A 151 -7.94 -4.88 -3.29
N ILE A 152 -7.55 -3.71 -3.79
CA ILE A 152 -6.15 -3.41 -4.13
C ILE A 152 -5.38 -3.13 -2.84
N ASN A 153 -4.31 -3.89 -2.62
CA ASN A 153 -3.45 -3.69 -1.47
C ASN A 153 -2.33 -2.69 -1.81
N GLN A 154 -2.23 -1.65 -1.02
CA GLN A 154 -1.33 -0.54 -1.24
C GLN A 154 0.14 -0.96 -1.45
N PRO A 155 0.76 -1.83 -0.61
CA PRO A 155 2.18 -2.16 -0.73
C PRO A 155 2.57 -2.84 -2.05
N SER A 156 1.59 -3.38 -2.79
CA SER A 156 1.83 -4.09 -4.06
C SER A 156 1.42 -3.28 -5.29
N THR A 157 1.33 -1.95 -5.18
CA THR A 157 0.86 -1.07 -6.25
C THR A 157 1.96 -0.13 -6.75
N PHE A 158 2.10 -0.03 -8.08
CA PHE A 158 3.15 0.73 -8.76
C PHE A 158 2.56 1.48 -9.96
N TRP A 159 3.11 2.66 -10.28
CA TRP A 159 2.60 3.50 -11.38
C TRP A 159 3.73 4.22 -12.11
N LYS A 160 3.46 4.64 -13.35
CA LYS A 160 4.33 5.60 -14.04
C LYS A 160 4.19 6.97 -13.38
N MET A 161 5.30 7.65 -13.17
CA MET A 161 5.29 8.99 -12.58
C MET A 161 4.52 10.01 -13.44
N ASP A 162 4.37 9.77 -14.74
CA ASP A 162 3.51 10.57 -15.60
C ASP A 162 2.02 10.45 -15.23
N LEU A 163 1.56 9.26 -14.78
CA LEU A 163 0.21 9.12 -14.26
C LEU A 163 0.04 9.86 -12.93
N TRP A 164 1.02 9.74 -12.01
CA TRP A 164 1.02 10.45 -10.72
C TRP A 164 0.85 11.95 -10.91
N ARG A 165 1.56 12.56 -11.85
CA ARG A 165 1.47 14.01 -12.15
C ARG A 165 0.12 14.45 -12.72
N ARG A 166 -0.71 13.53 -13.22
CA ARG A 166 -2.02 13.79 -13.84
C ARG A 166 -3.21 13.45 -12.96
N VAL A 167 -2.99 12.96 -11.75
CA VAL A 167 -4.03 12.65 -10.78
C VAL A 167 -3.91 13.54 -9.56
N ASP A 168 -5.00 13.65 -8.79
CA ASP A 168 -4.95 14.32 -7.50
C ASP A 168 -4.04 13.53 -6.55
N HIS A 169 -3.13 14.24 -5.91
CA HIS A 169 -2.20 13.67 -4.95
C HIS A 169 -2.95 13.21 -3.68
N LEU A 170 -2.23 12.53 -2.79
CA LEU A 170 -2.82 12.02 -1.56
C LEU A 170 -3.42 13.15 -0.71
N ASN A 171 -4.69 13.02 -0.39
CA ASN A 171 -5.45 14.04 0.32
C ASN A 171 -5.48 13.75 1.83
N SER A 172 -5.12 14.73 2.64
CA SER A 172 -5.12 14.63 4.10
C SER A 172 -6.54 14.60 4.71
N LYS A 173 -7.60 14.80 3.91
CA LYS A 173 -9.00 14.65 4.34
C LYS A 173 -9.27 13.25 4.84
N TYR A 174 -8.85 12.23 4.08
CA TYR A 174 -9.00 10.83 4.45
C TYR A 174 -7.84 10.39 5.34
N LYS A 175 -8.14 9.69 6.42
CA LYS A 175 -7.14 9.26 7.42
C LYS A 175 -6.80 7.77 7.32
N ALA A 176 -7.66 6.98 6.67
CA ALA A 176 -7.52 5.53 6.58
C ALA A 176 -7.76 4.96 5.18
N ALA A 177 -8.39 5.71 4.25
CA ALA A 177 -8.74 5.25 2.89
C ALA A 177 -8.14 6.14 1.78
N TRP A 178 -7.05 6.84 2.06
CA TRP A 178 -6.40 7.73 1.10
C TRP A 178 -5.85 7.01 -0.15
N ASP A 179 -5.36 5.78 0.05
CA ASP A 179 -4.91 4.90 -1.02
C ASP A 179 -6.07 4.54 -1.97
N TYR A 180 -7.23 4.25 -1.41
CA TYR A 180 -8.42 3.95 -2.20
C TYR A 180 -8.87 5.14 -3.06
N GLU A 181 -8.80 6.38 -2.53
CA GLU A 181 -9.07 7.57 -3.34
C GLU A 181 -8.09 7.70 -4.51
N LEU A 182 -6.80 7.48 -4.25
CA LEU A 182 -5.78 7.49 -5.30
C LEU A 182 -6.07 6.42 -6.38
N TRP A 183 -6.47 5.20 -5.97
CA TRP A 183 -6.84 4.15 -6.93
C TRP A 183 -8.03 4.55 -7.78
N MET A 184 -9.00 5.25 -7.23
CA MET A 184 -10.14 5.77 -8.00
C MET A 184 -9.70 6.86 -8.99
N ASN A 185 -8.84 7.78 -8.59
CA ASN A 185 -8.26 8.79 -9.46
C ASN A 185 -7.48 8.16 -10.63
N MET A 186 -6.62 7.18 -10.34
CA MET A 186 -5.86 6.46 -11.35
C MET A 186 -6.77 5.64 -12.28
N ALA A 187 -7.79 4.94 -11.73
CA ALA A 187 -8.74 4.13 -12.48
C ALA A 187 -9.61 4.96 -13.45
N ASN A 188 -9.82 6.24 -13.17
CA ASN A 188 -10.48 7.18 -14.07
C ASN A 188 -9.61 7.56 -15.29
N LYS A 189 -8.30 7.40 -15.18
CA LYS A 189 -7.34 7.76 -16.25
C LYS A 189 -6.87 6.57 -17.04
N ALA A 190 -6.66 5.42 -16.38
CA ALA A 190 -6.11 4.23 -17.01
C ALA A 190 -6.54 2.96 -16.28
N ARG A 191 -6.73 1.87 -17.05
CA ARG A 191 -6.94 0.54 -16.49
C ARG A 191 -5.62 -0.03 -15.98
N PRO A 192 -5.55 -0.60 -14.76
CA PRO A 192 -4.34 -1.27 -14.27
C PRO A 192 -4.12 -2.63 -14.89
N ILE A 193 -2.88 -3.10 -14.80
CA ILE A 193 -2.54 -4.50 -15.02
C ILE A 193 -2.45 -5.20 -13.65
N HIS A 194 -3.10 -6.36 -13.54
CA HIS A 194 -2.93 -7.26 -12.40
C HIS A 194 -1.76 -8.20 -12.61
N VAL A 195 -0.74 -8.08 -11.79
CA VAL A 195 0.41 -8.99 -11.76
C VAL A 195 0.12 -10.16 -10.84
N ARG A 196 0.12 -11.39 -11.40
CA ARG A 196 -0.24 -12.61 -10.65
C ARG A 196 0.84 -13.11 -9.68
N LYS A 197 1.89 -12.32 -9.43
CA LYS A 197 2.95 -12.63 -8.48
C LYS A 197 2.68 -11.95 -7.13
N LEU A 198 3.17 -12.57 -6.07
CA LEU A 198 3.24 -11.96 -4.75
C LEU A 198 4.34 -10.90 -4.77
N LEU A 199 3.98 -9.63 -4.58
CA LEU A 199 4.89 -8.50 -4.66
C LEU A 199 5.24 -7.92 -3.29
N ALA A 200 4.31 -8.01 -2.33
CA ALA A 200 4.53 -7.40 -1.01
C ALA A 200 3.85 -8.17 0.10
N SER A 201 4.28 -7.92 1.31
CA SER A 201 3.64 -8.35 2.54
C SER A 201 3.23 -7.14 3.35
N PHE A 202 1.94 -7.06 3.65
CA PHE A 202 1.34 -6.05 4.52
C PHE A 202 1.41 -6.51 5.97
N ARG A 203 2.10 -5.75 6.82
CA ARG A 203 2.23 -6.08 8.24
C ARG A 203 1.04 -5.56 9.04
N ARG A 204 0.57 -6.41 9.93
CA ARG A 204 -0.48 -6.07 10.86
C ARG A 204 -0.02 -6.23 12.31
N HIS A 205 -0.06 -5.14 13.06
CA HIS A 205 0.31 -5.06 14.47
C HIS A 205 -0.62 -4.09 15.21
N SER A 206 -0.55 -4.07 16.53
CA SER A 206 -1.45 -3.29 17.39
C SER A 206 -1.48 -1.78 17.10
N GLU A 207 -0.38 -1.23 16.57
CA GLU A 207 -0.23 0.21 16.28
C GLU A 207 -0.59 0.56 14.82
N SER A 208 -0.93 -0.43 13.98
CA SER A 208 -1.30 -0.19 12.58
C SER A 208 -2.55 0.69 12.48
N ILE A 209 -2.50 1.72 11.62
CA ILE A 209 -3.61 2.66 11.36
C ILE A 209 -4.88 1.91 10.98
N SER A 210 -4.77 0.91 10.12
CA SER A 210 -5.89 0.09 9.66
C SER A 210 -6.51 -0.80 10.74
N GLN A 211 -5.79 -1.11 11.83
CA GLN A 211 -6.33 -1.91 12.93
C GLN A 211 -7.20 -1.09 13.89
N ASN A 212 -6.82 0.15 14.12
CA ASN A 212 -7.45 1.01 15.11
C ASN A 212 -8.57 1.89 14.56
N ASN A 213 -8.76 1.93 13.24
CA ASN A 213 -9.69 2.84 12.55
C ASN A 213 -10.66 2.12 11.60
N PHE A 214 -11.06 0.88 11.89
CA PHE A 214 -11.89 0.05 10.99
C PHE A 214 -13.19 0.76 10.56
N ASP A 215 -13.96 1.28 11.53
CA ASP A 215 -15.23 1.96 11.23
C ASP A 215 -14.99 3.24 10.42
N LYS A 216 -13.93 3.96 10.72
CA LYS A 216 -13.54 5.16 10.00
C LYS A 216 -13.12 4.83 8.56
N GLN A 217 -12.33 3.78 8.38
CA GLN A 217 -11.91 3.33 7.05
C GLN A 217 -13.12 3.02 6.16
N PHE A 218 -14.10 2.24 6.67
CA PHE A 218 -15.29 1.90 5.89
C PHE A 218 -16.18 3.12 5.57
N ASN A 219 -16.30 4.08 6.48
CA ASN A 219 -17.04 5.29 6.23
C ASN A 219 -16.35 6.17 5.16
N GLU A 220 -15.03 6.29 5.21
CA GLU A 220 -14.24 7.00 4.20
C GLU A 220 -14.32 6.28 2.84
N GLU A 221 -14.18 4.95 2.80
CA GLU A 221 -14.33 4.16 1.57
C GLU A 221 -15.73 4.31 0.96
N LEU A 222 -16.78 4.34 1.77
CA LEU A 222 -18.15 4.54 1.29
C LEU A 222 -18.35 5.96 0.72
N GLU A 223 -17.78 6.98 1.36
CA GLU A 223 -17.80 8.35 0.84
C GLU A 223 -17.09 8.43 -0.52
N ILE A 224 -15.91 7.81 -0.65
CA ILE A 224 -15.15 7.74 -1.89
C ILE A 224 -15.95 6.99 -2.96
N ALA A 225 -16.52 5.83 -2.64
CA ALA A 225 -17.36 5.06 -3.55
C ALA A 225 -18.56 5.88 -4.05
N GLY A 226 -19.18 6.69 -3.19
CA GLY A 226 -20.24 7.63 -3.55
C GLY A 226 -19.77 8.76 -4.47
N LYS A 227 -18.57 9.32 -4.20
CA LYS A 227 -17.95 10.41 -5.00
C LYS A 227 -17.63 9.96 -6.43
N TYR A 228 -17.10 8.75 -6.61
CA TYR A 228 -16.58 8.27 -7.88
C TYR A 228 -17.53 7.31 -8.62
N GLY A 229 -18.57 6.82 -7.97
CA GLY A 229 -19.53 5.83 -8.49
C GLY A 229 -20.94 6.37 -8.62
N ASN A 230 -21.88 5.49 -8.37
CA ASN A 230 -23.32 5.78 -8.35
C ASN A 230 -23.99 5.09 -7.14
N ALA A 231 -25.29 5.29 -6.96
CA ALA A 231 -26.03 4.73 -5.83
C ALA A 231 -25.93 3.19 -5.74
N VAL A 232 -25.86 2.48 -6.88
CA VAL A 232 -25.74 1.03 -6.90
C VAL A 232 -24.38 0.58 -6.40
N THR A 233 -23.29 1.18 -6.90
CA THR A 233 -21.92 0.84 -6.46
C THR A 233 -21.69 1.22 -5.00
N ALA A 234 -22.22 2.35 -4.54
CA ALA A 234 -22.15 2.75 -3.14
C ALA A 234 -22.93 1.78 -2.22
N PHE A 235 -24.12 1.35 -2.64
CA PHE A 235 -24.90 0.34 -1.92
C PHE A 235 -24.15 -1.01 -1.85
N LEU A 236 -23.58 -1.47 -2.95
CA LEU A 236 -22.77 -2.70 -2.98
C LEU A 236 -21.54 -2.58 -2.09
N HIS A 237 -20.87 -1.41 -2.07
CA HIS A 237 -19.76 -1.14 -1.16
C HIS A 237 -20.19 -1.27 0.31
N TRP A 238 -21.32 -0.66 0.67
CA TRP A 238 -21.88 -0.77 2.01
C TRP A 238 -22.19 -2.23 2.41
N VAL A 239 -22.77 -3.02 1.52
CA VAL A 239 -23.06 -4.46 1.76
C VAL A 239 -21.74 -5.22 1.98
N ASN A 240 -20.75 -5.01 1.11
CA ASN A 240 -19.47 -5.71 1.18
C ASN A 240 -18.68 -5.33 2.45
N ALA A 241 -18.68 -4.06 2.83
CA ALA A 241 -18.07 -3.61 4.07
C ALA A 241 -18.68 -4.33 5.30
N ARG A 242 -20.03 -4.43 5.36
CA ARG A 242 -20.71 -5.15 6.45
C ARG A 242 -20.40 -6.64 6.47
N LYS A 243 -20.34 -7.28 5.29
CA LYS A 243 -19.92 -8.68 5.15
C LYS A 243 -18.51 -8.90 5.72
N ILE A 244 -17.56 -8.03 5.39
CA ILE A 244 -16.19 -8.11 5.89
C ILE A 244 -16.16 -7.96 7.40
N VAL A 245 -16.84 -6.97 7.98
CA VAL A 245 -16.94 -6.79 9.43
C VAL A 245 -17.48 -8.05 10.11
N TRP A 246 -18.52 -8.67 9.55
CA TRP A 246 -19.11 -9.90 10.07
C TRP A 246 -18.11 -11.07 10.02
N ILE A 247 -17.37 -11.24 8.92
CA ILE A 247 -16.31 -12.25 8.80
C ILE A 247 -15.23 -12.03 9.87
N TYR A 248 -14.78 -10.79 10.08
CA TYR A 248 -13.79 -10.49 11.11
C TYR A 248 -14.27 -10.84 12.52
N LYS A 249 -15.54 -10.56 12.85
CA LYS A 249 -16.14 -10.93 14.13
C LYS A 249 -16.18 -12.44 14.31
N LEU A 250 -16.55 -13.20 13.28
CA LEU A 250 -16.53 -14.67 13.32
C LEU A 250 -15.11 -15.20 13.53
N LEU A 251 -14.13 -14.72 12.78
CA LEU A 251 -12.73 -15.16 12.92
C LEU A 251 -12.17 -14.84 14.32
N ALA A 252 -12.56 -13.73 14.94
CA ALA A 252 -12.17 -13.40 16.31
C ALA A 252 -12.75 -14.41 17.33
N ILE A 253 -14.02 -14.78 17.18
CA ILE A 253 -14.68 -15.78 18.05
C ILE A 253 -13.99 -17.16 17.97
N PHE A 254 -13.61 -17.58 16.76
CA PHE A 254 -12.89 -18.85 16.56
C PHE A 254 -11.47 -18.81 17.13
N ALA A 255 -10.76 -17.67 17.00
CA ALA A 255 -9.43 -17.50 17.57
C ALA A 255 -9.42 -17.55 19.11
N ASP A 256 -10.44 -17.00 19.77
CA ASP A 256 -10.58 -17.04 21.24
C ASP A 256 -10.95 -18.44 21.75
N ARG A 257 -11.69 -19.23 20.97
CA ARG A 257 -12.01 -20.62 21.33
C ARG A 257 -10.77 -21.51 21.30
N ASN A 258 -9.88 -21.34 20.30
CA ASN A 258 -8.63 -22.12 20.18
C ASN A 258 -7.55 -21.74 21.20
N LYS A 259 -7.68 -20.61 21.91
CA LYS A 259 -6.78 -20.25 23.03
C LYS A 259 -7.23 -20.82 24.37
N LYS A 260 -8.45 -21.34 24.45
CA LYS A 260 -9.05 -21.89 25.68
C LYS A 260 -9.09 -23.42 25.68
N SER A 261 -8.74 -24.07 24.62
CA SER A 261 -8.50 -25.52 24.49
C SER A 261 -7.00 -25.83 24.48
#